data_f48c8eb1c5ec1b5861cfc1bb830a575f
#
_entry.id   f48c8eb1c5ec1b5861cfc1bb830a575f
#
_cell.length_a   1.000
_cell.length_b   1.000
_cell.length_c   1.000
_cell.angle_alpha   90.00
_cell.angle_beta   90.00
_cell.angle_gamma   90.00
#
_symmetry.space_group_name_H-M   'P 1'
#
loop_
_entity.id
_entity.type
_entity.pdbx_description
1 polymer ?
#
loop_
_entity_poly.entity_id
_entity_poly.type
_entity_poly.pdbx_seq_one_letter_code
_entity_poly.pdbx_strand_id
1 'polypeptide(L)'
;VQTFSTDALDSAEVIVDAIFGIGLDREVSGVYLEAIRAINRGSKPVLAIDLPSGLNADTGKAMGAVVCADVTITFIGRKQGLYTGDSAVCRGLIRFNDLGVPQRILERVTASADLLDTAATVGLLSKRSRVAHKGHYGHLLVVGGDYGYAGAVRMCGEMAARSGAGLVSIATRPEHAYVIPNSRPELMATGVESAADLSGLLERASVVAIGPGLGQSNWSGALLTRVLDTALPLVLDADALN
;
A
#
# COMPACT_ATOMS: atom_id res chain seq x y z
N VAL A 1 32.67 23.90 -11.06
CA VAL A 1 31.63 23.69 -10.08
C VAL A 1 31.43 25.01 -9.37
N GLN A 2 30.21 25.55 -9.41
CA GLN A 2 29.86 26.79 -8.71
C GLN A 2 29.20 26.45 -7.36
N THR A 3 29.35 27.37 -6.40
CA THR A 3 28.62 27.31 -5.15
C THR A 3 27.12 27.49 -5.45
N PHE A 4 26.24 26.77 -4.73
CA PHE A 4 24.81 26.92 -4.87
C PHE A 4 24.38 28.39 -4.67
N SER A 5 23.56 28.89 -5.58
CA SER A 5 22.97 30.22 -5.54
C SER A 5 21.52 30.13 -6.02
N THR A 6 20.63 30.86 -5.39
CA THR A 6 19.22 30.97 -5.79
C THR A 6 19.04 31.62 -7.16
N ASP A 7 19.91 32.56 -7.52
CA ASP A 7 19.88 33.25 -8.82
C ASP A 7 20.05 32.27 -10.00
N ALA A 8 20.81 31.18 -9.77
CA ALA A 8 20.98 30.13 -10.78
C ALA A 8 19.68 29.38 -11.05
N LEU A 9 18.83 29.20 -10.04
CA LEU A 9 17.52 28.55 -10.21
C LEU A 9 16.55 29.44 -11.02
N ASP A 10 16.59 30.74 -10.81
CA ASP A 10 15.70 31.69 -11.50
C ASP A 10 16.00 31.75 -13.00
N SER A 11 17.25 31.62 -13.38
CA SER A 11 17.70 31.64 -14.78
C SER A 11 17.55 30.29 -15.51
N ALA A 12 17.29 29.22 -14.80
CA ALA A 12 17.16 27.89 -15.38
C ALA A 12 15.79 27.70 -16.04
N GLU A 13 15.73 26.92 -17.13
CA GLU A 13 14.48 26.45 -17.73
C GLU A 13 14.01 25.15 -17.08
N VAL A 14 14.95 24.28 -16.65
CA VAL A 14 14.73 23.00 -16.00
C VAL A 14 15.76 22.82 -14.90
N ILE A 15 15.36 22.26 -13.80
CA ILE A 15 16.25 21.87 -12.69
C ILE A 15 16.48 20.37 -12.75
N VAL A 16 17.75 19.96 -12.68
CA VAL A 16 18.12 18.56 -12.53
C VAL A 16 18.61 18.34 -11.11
N ASP A 17 17.84 17.59 -10.33
CA ASP A 17 18.18 17.20 -8.95
C ASP A 17 19.03 15.94 -8.96
N ALA A 18 20.29 16.07 -8.55
CA ALA A 18 21.24 14.98 -8.38
C ALA A 18 22.09 15.18 -7.10
N ILE A 19 21.49 15.76 -6.05
CA ILE A 19 22.21 16.10 -4.81
C ILE A 19 22.44 14.83 -3.97
N PHE A 20 21.41 14.03 -3.75
CA PHE A 20 21.48 12.79 -2.99
C PHE A 20 20.81 11.63 -3.75
N GLY A 21 21.37 10.43 -3.60
CA GLY A 21 20.79 9.17 -4.08
C GLY A 21 20.53 8.20 -2.94
N ILE A 22 20.71 6.91 -3.20
CA ILE A 22 20.41 5.79 -2.28
C ILE A 22 21.19 5.79 -0.95
N GLY A 23 22.27 6.55 -0.84
CA GLY A 23 23.11 6.57 0.36
C GLY A 23 22.65 7.54 1.45
N LEU A 24 21.47 8.13 1.36
CA LEU A 24 20.98 9.08 2.37
C LEU A 24 20.47 8.34 3.61
N ASP A 25 21.20 8.46 4.71
CA ASP A 25 20.96 7.76 6.00
C ASP A 25 20.59 8.69 7.17
N ARG A 26 20.60 10.02 6.95
CA ARG A 26 20.35 11.04 7.97
C ARG A 26 19.54 12.20 7.42
N GLU A 27 19.01 13.02 8.31
CA GLU A 27 18.26 14.21 7.93
C GLU A 27 19.13 15.22 7.16
N VAL A 28 18.55 15.76 6.11
CA VAL A 28 19.18 16.81 5.30
C VAL A 28 19.29 18.10 6.09
N SER A 29 20.47 18.72 6.04
CA SER A 29 20.76 19.94 6.79
C SER A 29 21.69 20.89 6.01
N GLY A 30 21.91 22.11 6.58
CA GLY A 30 22.84 23.09 6.01
C GLY A 30 22.47 23.52 4.60
N VAL A 31 23.47 23.74 3.76
CA VAL A 31 23.30 24.23 2.38
C VAL A 31 22.42 23.35 1.51
N TYR A 32 22.41 22.05 1.74
CA TYR A 32 21.56 21.12 1.00
C TYR A 32 20.07 21.29 1.35
N LEU A 33 19.76 21.53 2.63
CA LEU A 33 18.40 21.85 3.05
C LEU A 33 17.91 23.15 2.42
N GLU A 34 18.76 24.15 2.38
CA GLU A 34 18.45 25.44 1.74
C GLU A 34 18.23 25.27 0.24
N ALA A 35 19.06 24.46 -0.43
CA ALA A 35 18.92 24.16 -1.85
C ALA A 35 17.58 23.46 -2.15
N ILE A 36 17.24 22.40 -1.41
CA ILE A 36 15.96 21.68 -1.58
C ILE A 36 14.78 22.63 -1.36
N ARG A 37 14.82 23.44 -0.31
CA ARG A 37 13.76 24.42 -0.05
C ARG A 37 13.64 25.47 -1.13
N ALA A 38 14.74 25.90 -1.72
CA ALA A 38 14.76 26.87 -2.82
C ALA A 38 14.18 26.25 -4.11
N ILE A 39 14.56 25.01 -4.44
CA ILE A 39 14.00 24.26 -5.58
C ILE A 39 12.48 24.15 -5.42
N ASN A 40 11.98 23.72 -4.26
CA ASN A 40 10.56 23.52 -4.02
C ASN A 40 9.72 24.80 -3.98
N ARG A 41 10.34 25.96 -3.71
CA ARG A 41 9.66 27.27 -3.81
C ARG A 41 9.61 27.80 -5.22
N GLY A 42 10.46 27.30 -6.10
CA GLY A 42 10.47 27.68 -7.51
C GLY A 42 9.29 27.07 -8.26
N SER A 43 9.10 27.55 -9.49
CA SER A 43 8.08 27.07 -10.42
C SER A 43 8.66 26.37 -11.64
N LYS A 44 9.94 26.03 -11.61
CA LYS A 44 10.62 25.38 -12.73
C LYS A 44 10.38 23.87 -12.69
N PRO A 45 10.25 23.22 -13.86
CA PRO A 45 10.20 21.76 -13.92
C PRO A 45 11.43 21.13 -13.29
N VAL A 46 11.22 20.07 -12.50
CA VAL A 46 12.28 19.38 -11.77
C VAL A 46 12.37 17.91 -12.23
N LEU A 47 13.55 17.52 -12.69
CA LEU A 47 13.91 16.12 -12.99
C LEU A 47 14.82 15.60 -11.89
N ALA A 48 14.37 14.62 -11.12
CA ALA A 48 15.19 13.92 -10.13
C ALA A 48 15.92 12.73 -10.74
N ILE A 49 17.21 12.62 -10.44
CA ILE A 49 18.07 11.53 -10.87
C ILE A 49 18.11 10.46 -9.79
N ASP A 50 17.63 9.27 -10.11
CA ASP A 50 17.52 8.07 -9.31
C ASP A 50 16.44 8.16 -8.20
N LEU A 51 16.50 9.19 -7.38
CA LEU A 51 15.53 9.50 -6.30
C LEU A 51 15.45 11.02 -6.14
N PRO A 52 14.28 11.57 -5.76
CA PRO A 52 14.23 12.94 -5.27
C PRO A 52 15.12 13.09 -4.04
N SER A 53 16.03 14.08 -4.08
CA SER A 53 16.97 14.32 -2.98
C SER A 53 16.25 14.59 -1.68
N GLY A 54 16.61 13.86 -0.63
CA GLY A 54 15.95 13.88 0.65
C GLY A 54 14.95 12.74 0.89
N LEU A 55 14.66 11.91 -0.12
CA LEU A 55 13.83 10.72 0.02
C LEU A 55 14.68 9.52 0.41
N ASN A 56 14.28 8.77 1.44
CA ASN A 56 14.93 7.52 1.79
C ASN A 56 14.57 6.42 0.80
N ALA A 57 15.57 5.73 0.24
CA ALA A 57 15.42 4.77 -0.84
C ALA A 57 14.61 3.51 -0.47
N ASP A 58 14.64 3.11 0.80
CA ASP A 58 14.02 1.87 1.27
C ASP A 58 12.61 2.14 1.81
N THR A 59 12.44 3.19 2.61
CA THR A 59 11.20 3.47 3.32
C THR A 59 10.29 4.47 2.64
N GLY A 60 10.83 5.31 1.74
CA GLY A 60 10.10 6.42 1.14
C GLY A 60 9.82 7.58 2.09
N LYS A 61 10.46 7.59 3.27
CA LYS A 61 10.31 8.67 4.24
C LYS A 61 11.11 9.89 3.82
N ALA A 62 10.54 11.09 3.99
CA ALA A 62 11.25 12.34 3.85
C ALA A 62 12.27 12.52 4.99
N MET A 63 13.54 12.71 4.66
CA MET A 63 14.64 12.89 5.61
C MET A 63 14.83 14.38 5.90
N GLY A 64 13.88 14.99 6.62
CA GLY A 64 13.85 16.41 6.96
C GLY A 64 13.27 17.29 5.87
N ALA A 65 13.79 17.23 4.66
CA ALA A 65 13.23 17.86 3.46
C ALA A 65 13.49 17.01 2.22
N VAL A 66 12.59 17.06 1.25
CA VAL A 66 12.67 16.29 0.01
C VAL A 66 12.36 17.18 -1.18
N VAL A 67 13.05 17.01 -2.29
CA VAL A 67 12.77 17.68 -3.56
C VAL A 67 11.42 17.17 -4.10
N CYS A 68 10.53 18.09 -4.49
CA CYS A 68 9.31 17.77 -5.21
C CYS A 68 9.61 17.76 -6.71
N ALA A 69 9.82 16.58 -7.28
CA ALA A 69 10.12 16.42 -8.69
C ALA A 69 8.84 16.24 -9.52
N ASP A 70 8.86 16.75 -10.76
CA ASP A 70 7.83 16.45 -11.77
C ASP A 70 8.06 15.08 -12.40
N VAL A 71 9.33 14.71 -12.58
CA VAL A 71 9.75 13.42 -13.11
C VAL A 71 10.92 12.90 -12.30
N THR A 72 10.88 11.62 -11.95
CA THR A 72 12.02 10.89 -11.40
C THR A 72 12.42 9.80 -12.38
N ILE A 73 13.69 9.81 -12.83
CA ILE A 73 14.26 8.71 -13.60
C ILE A 73 15.12 7.84 -12.69
N THR A 74 14.72 6.60 -12.48
CA THR A 74 15.44 5.65 -11.63
C THR A 74 16.10 4.55 -12.45
N PHE A 75 17.23 4.02 -11.96
CA PHE A 75 18.14 3.19 -12.75
C PHE A 75 18.35 1.81 -12.14
N ILE A 76 18.56 0.80 -13.01
CA ILE A 76 18.98 -0.58 -12.71
C ILE A 76 17.93 -1.34 -11.90
N GLY A 77 17.54 -0.87 -10.73
CA GLY A 77 16.50 -1.41 -9.86
C GLY A 77 15.55 -0.33 -9.38
N ARG A 78 14.25 -0.62 -9.35
CA ARG A 78 13.25 0.27 -8.77
C ARG A 78 13.43 0.27 -7.26
N LYS A 79 13.62 1.44 -6.66
CA LYS A 79 13.77 1.60 -5.21
C LYS A 79 12.40 1.53 -4.55
N GLN A 80 12.26 0.71 -3.51
CA GLN A 80 11.00 0.57 -2.77
C GLN A 80 10.48 1.91 -2.27
N GLY A 81 11.37 2.77 -1.79
CA GLY A 81 11.03 4.11 -1.31
C GLY A 81 10.36 5.03 -2.34
N LEU A 82 10.45 4.74 -3.65
CA LEU A 82 9.68 5.46 -4.67
C LEU A 82 8.18 5.10 -4.68
N TYR A 83 7.78 4.02 -4.00
CA TYR A 83 6.42 3.47 -4.02
C TYR A 83 5.77 3.44 -2.63
N THR A 84 6.50 3.87 -1.59
CA THR A 84 6.07 3.81 -0.19
C THR A 84 6.23 5.17 0.48
N GLY A 85 5.71 5.31 1.70
CA GLY A 85 5.87 6.50 2.54
C GLY A 85 5.40 7.80 1.89
N ASP A 86 6.21 8.83 2.00
CA ASP A 86 5.92 10.18 1.50
C ASP A 86 6.17 10.35 -0.01
N SER A 87 6.65 9.31 -0.69
CA SER A 87 7.11 9.40 -2.08
C SER A 87 6.03 9.89 -3.05
N ALA A 88 4.76 9.58 -2.81
CA ALA A 88 3.66 9.93 -3.70
C ALA A 88 3.54 11.45 -3.95
N VAL A 89 3.95 12.28 -2.99
CA VAL A 89 3.86 13.75 -3.10
C VAL A 89 5.13 14.39 -3.66
N CYS A 90 6.23 13.65 -3.81
CA CYS A 90 7.51 14.24 -4.20
C CYS A 90 8.19 13.60 -5.43
N ARG A 91 7.79 12.41 -5.85
CA ARG A 91 8.46 11.65 -6.92
C ARG A 91 8.04 12.01 -8.35
N GLY A 92 6.89 12.69 -8.51
CA GLY A 92 6.28 12.93 -9.81
C GLY A 92 6.06 11.65 -10.63
N LEU A 93 6.25 11.75 -11.93
CA LEU A 93 6.15 10.61 -12.85
C LEU A 93 7.44 9.79 -12.84
N ILE A 94 7.36 8.52 -12.47
CA ILE A 94 8.53 7.63 -12.47
C ILE A 94 8.81 7.14 -13.89
N ARG A 95 10.09 7.25 -14.28
CA ARG A 95 10.69 6.59 -15.43
C ARG A 95 11.76 5.62 -14.96
N PHE A 96 11.84 4.47 -15.60
CA PHE A 96 12.82 3.43 -15.27
C PHE A 96 13.71 3.15 -16.47
N ASN A 97 15.01 3.01 -16.23
CA ASN A 97 15.97 2.58 -17.22
C ASN A 97 16.95 1.59 -16.58
N ASP A 98 17.11 0.42 -17.17
CA ASP A 98 17.99 -0.65 -16.67
C ASP A 98 19.47 -0.44 -16.98
N LEU A 99 19.80 0.60 -17.74
CA LEU A 99 21.15 0.92 -18.24
C LEU A 99 21.81 -0.25 -18.98
N GLY A 100 21.03 -1.18 -19.51
CA GLY A 100 21.53 -2.37 -20.19
C GLY A 100 22.17 -3.40 -19.28
N VAL A 101 21.89 -3.36 -17.97
CA VAL A 101 22.39 -4.38 -17.02
C VAL A 101 21.78 -5.74 -17.38
N PRO A 102 22.61 -6.77 -17.62
CA PRO A 102 22.13 -8.09 -17.99
C PRO A 102 21.23 -8.70 -16.91
N GLN A 103 20.11 -9.28 -17.32
CA GLN A 103 19.12 -9.92 -16.43
C GLN A 103 19.77 -10.92 -15.44
N ARG A 104 20.76 -11.70 -15.86
CA ARG A 104 21.51 -12.63 -15.00
C ARG A 104 22.19 -11.98 -13.77
N ILE A 105 22.42 -10.65 -13.82
CA ILE A 105 22.98 -9.90 -12.68
C ILE A 105 21.85 -9.54 -11.72
N LEU A 106 20.70 -9.11 -12.24
CA LEU A 106 19.51 -8.78 -11.45
C LEU A 106 18.97 -10.00 -10.70
N GLU A 107 19.01 -11.18 -11.32
CA GLU A 107 18.58 -12.46 -10.72
C GLU A 107 19.40 -12.90 -9.50
N ARG A 108 20.58 -12.31 -9.29
CA ARG A 108 21.40 -12.55 -8.09
C ARG A 108 20.98 -11.72 -6.88
N VAL A 109 20.11 -10.75 -7.08
CA VAL A 109 19.64 -9.86 -6.03
C VAL A 109 18.19 -10.19 -5.74
N THR A 110 17.91 -10.60 -4.51
CA THR A 110 16.52 -10.82 -4.08
C THR A 110 15.84 -9.48 -3.88
N ALA A 111 14.72 -9.26 -4.56
CA ALA A 111 13.89 -8.08 -4.35
C ALA A 111 13.24 -8.14 -2.96
N SER A 112 13.14 -6.99 -2.30
CA SER A 112 12.47 -6.86 -0.99
C SER A 112 10.94 -6.89 -1.12
N ALA A 113 10.40 -6.51 -2.29
CA ALA A 113 8.99 -6.50 -2.59
C ALA A 113 8.77 -6.55 -4.10
N ASP A 114 7.60 -7.00 -4.53
CA ASP A 114 7.17 -6.97 -5.91
C ASP A 114 6.19 -5.82 -6.15
N LEU A 115 6.41 -5.06 -7.21
CA LEU A 115 5.45 -4.07 -7.66
C LEU A 115 4.34 -4.77 -8.44
N LEU A 116 3.15 -4.83 -7.85
CA LEU A 116 1.98 -5.41 -8.51
C LEU A 116 1.49 -4.47 -9.62
N ASP A 117 1.39 -5.01 -10.82
CA ASP A 117 0.76 -4.36 -11.96
C ASP A 117 -0.41 -5.20 -12.50
N THR A 118 -1.14 -4.64 -13.46
CA THR A 118 -2.29 -5.35 -14.07
C THR A 118 -1.87 -6.66 -14.74
N ALA A 119 -0.68 -6.73 -15.34
CA ALA A 119 -0.21 -7.93 -16.01
C ALA A 119 0.08 -9.06 -15.01
N ALA A 120 0.68 -8.74 -13.87
CA ALA A 120 0.93 -9.70 -12.79
C ALA A 120 -0.36 -10.25 -12.18
N THR A 121 -1.41 -9.43 -12.10
CA THR A 121 -2.68 -9.81 -11.45
C THR A 121 -3.65 -10.55 -12.37
N VAL A 122 -3.69 -10.23 -13.66
CA VAL A 122 -4.59 -10.89 -14.65
C VAL A 122 -4.35 -12.39 -14.71
N GLY A 123 -3.10 -12.84 -14.62
CA GLY A 123 -2.74 -14.27 -14.63
C GLY A 123 -3.25 -15.06 -13.41
N LEU A 124 -3.57 -14.39 -12.31
CA LEU A 124 -4.08 -15.04 -11.09
C LEU A 124 -5.56 -15.40 -11.17
N LEU A 125 -6.32 -14.74 -12.04
CA LEU A 125 -7.76 -14.96 -12.22
C LEU A 125 -8.01 -15.88 -13.41
N SER A 126 -8.05 -17.19 -13.18
CA SER A 126 -8.38 -18.17 -14.22
C SER A 126 -9.85 -18.10 -14.62
N LYS A 127 -10.14 -18.48 -15.88
CA LYS A 127 -11.53 -18.59 -16.37
C LYS A 127 -12.30 -19.63 -15.55
N ARG A 128 -13.47 -19.25 -15.06
CA ARG A 128 -14.32 -20.16 -14.28
C ARG A 128 -14.90 -21.28 -15.13
N SER A 129 -14.93 -22.50 -14.58
CA SER A 129 -15.63 -23.62 -15.19
C SER A 129 -17.15 -23.38 -15.17
N ARG A 130 -17.84 -23.76 -16.25
CA ARG A 130 -19.31 -23.66 -16.35
C ARG A 130 -20.05 -24.56 -15.36
N VAL A 131 -19.39 -25.61 -14.86
CA VAL A 131 -19.94 -26.56 -13.88
C VAL A 131 -19.49 -26.28 -12.44
N ALA A 132 -18.78 -25.19 -12.22
CA ALA A 132 -18.32 -24.82 -10.89
C ALA A 132 -19.46 -24.20 -10.06
N HIS A 133 -19.44 -24.45 -8.76
CA HIS A 133 -20.32 -23.82 -7.79
C HIS A 133 -19.50 -22.91 -6.84
N LYS A 134 -20.21 -22.08 -6.06
CA LYS A 134 -19.58 -21.07 -5.21
C LYS A 134 -18.53 -21.64 -4.24
N GLY A 135 -18.68 -22.85 -3.74
CA GLY A 135 -17.72 -23.49 -2.83
C GLY A 135 -16.35 -23.76 -3.44
N HIS A 136 -16.22 -23.80 -4.79
CA HIS A 136 -14.92 -23.98 -5.45
C HIS A 136 -14.02 -22.72 -5.44
N TYR A 137 -14.58 -21.56 -5.09
CA TYR A 137 -13.89 -20.28 -5.16
C TYR A 137 -13.59 -19.70 -3.78
N GLY A 138 -13.50 -20.57 -2.77
CA GLY A 138 -13.11 -20.22 -1.42
C GLY A 138 -14.16 -19.42 -0.65
N HIS A 139 -13.87 -19.22 0.62
CA HIS A 139 -14.68 -18.47 1.57
C HIS A 139 -13.83 -17.39 2.23
N LEU A 140 -14.08 -16.14 1.92
CA LEU A 140 -13.46 -15.00 2.59
C LEU A 140 -14.24 -14.64 3.85
N LEU A 141 -13.54 -14.53 4.98
CA LEU A 141 -14.05 -13.91 6.19
C LEU A 141 -13.50 -12.47 6.29
N VAL A 142 -14.37 -11.49 6.33
CA VAL A 142 -14.02 -10.10 6.61
C VAL A 142 -14.28 -9.81 8.09
N VAL A 143 -13.28 -9.30 8.80
CA VAL A 143 -13.36 -8.97 10.24
C VAL A 143 -13.12 -7.49 10.45
N GLY A 144 -14.07 -6.81 11.08
CA GLY A 144 -13.97 -5.37 11.35
C GLY A 144 -15.32 -4.70 11.54
N GLY A 145 -15.41 -3.41 11.23
CA GLY A 145 -16.63 -2.64 11.40
C GLY A 145 -16.99 -2.42 12.86
N ASP A 146 -16.11 -1.80 13.64
CA ASP A 146 -16.44 -1.30 14.97
C ASP A 146 -17.55 -0.23 14.89
N TYR A 147 -18.05 0.23 16.00
CA TYR A 147 -19.15 1.21 16.06
C TYR A 147 -18.89 2.41 15.15
N GLY A 148 -19.85 2.72 14.29
CA GLY A 148 -19.76 3.77 13.28
C GLY A 148 -19.10 3.38 11.96
N TYR A 149 -18.47 2.21 11.85
CA TYR A 149 -17.69 1.79 10.67
C TYR A 149 -18.26 0.59 9.89
N ALA A 150 -19.55 0.29 10.02
CA ALA A 150 -20.24 -0.77 9.28
C ALA A 150 -20.03 -0.68 7.75
N GLY A 151 -19.89 0.53 7.21
CA GLY A 151 -19.68 0.77 5.80
C GLY A 151 -18.38 0.18 5.26
N ALA A 152 -17.31 0.19 6.05
CA ALA A 152 -15.99 -0.31 5.64
C ALA A 152 -16.00 -1.82 5.39
N VAL A 153 -16.51 -2.61 6.34
CA VAL A 153 -16.62 -4.08 6.16
C VAL A 153 -17.59 -4.45 5.04
N ARG A 154 -18.67 -3.69 4.89
CA ARG A 154 -19.60 -3.88 3.80
C ARG A 154 -18.92 -3.67 2.45
N MET A 155 -18.20 -2.56 2.24
CA MET A 155 -17.47 -2.29 0.99
C MET A 155 -16.44 -3.37 0.71
N CYS A 156 -15.70 -3.82 1.72
CA CYS A 156 -14.74 -4.92 1.59
C CYS A 156 -15.46 -6.21 1.14
N GLY A 157 -16.54 -6.59 1.79
CA GLY A 157 -17.33 -7.77 1.44
C GLY A 157 -17.93 -7.69 0.02
N GLU A 158 -18.48 -6.53 -0.37
CA GLU A 158 -19.00 -6.30 -1.72
C GLU A 158 -17.90 -6.45 -2.78
N MET A 159 -16.71 -5.89 -2.52
CA MET A 159 -15.60 -5.97 -3.44
C MET A 159 -15.08 -7.40 -3.57
N ALA A 160 -14.98 -8.12 -2.46
CA ALA A 160 -14.62 -9.54 -2.45
C ALA A 160 -15.58 -10.39 -3.31
N ALA A 161 -16.89 -10.22 -3.13
CA ALA A 161 -17.89 -10.92 -3.93
C ALA A 161 -17.79 -10.58 -5.43
N ARG A 162 -17.59 -9.30 -5.77
CA ARG A 162 -17.39 -8.82 -7.16
C ARG A 162 -16.10 -9.33 -7.78
N SER A 163 -15.03 -9.43 -6.99
CA SER A 163 -13.73 -9.94 -7.43
C SER A 163 -13.73 -11.46 -7.60
N GLY A 164 -14.77 -12.13 -7.10
CA GLY A 164 -14.96 -13.54 -7.38
C GLY A 164 -14.80 -14.49 -6.19
N ALA A 165 -14.79 -14.02 -4.95
CA ALA A 165 -14.91 -14.91 -3.80
C ALA A 165 -16.21 -15.73 -3.92
N GLY A 166 -16.13 -17.03 -3.64
CA GLY A 166 -17.29 -17.92 -3.73
C GLY A 166 -18.31 -17.66 -2.64
N LEU A 167 -17.82 -17.43 -1.43
CA LEU A 167 -18.59 -17.08 -0.24
C LEU A 167 -17.91 -15.92 0.49
N VAL A 168 -18.69 -15.02 1.04
CA VAL A 168 -18.20 -13.92 1.86
C VAL A 168 -18.99 -13.86 3.15
N SER A 169 -18.29 -14.04 4.28
CA SER A 169 -18.82 -13.77 5.61
C SER A 169 -18.20 -12.51 6.19
N ILE A 170 -18.98 -11.79 6.98
CA ILE A 170 -18.55 -10.58 7.67
C ILE A 170 -18.76 -10.80 9.17
N ALA A 171 -17.71 -10.70 9.96
CA ALA A 171 -17.72 -10.65 11.41
C ALA A 171 -17.61 -9.18 11.84
N THR A 172 -18.64 -8.66 12.49
CA THR A 172 -18.75 -7.24 12.84
C THR A 172 -19.54 -7.09 14.15
N ARG A 173 -19.73 -5.86 14.62
CA ARG A 173 -20.60 -5.62 15.78
C ARG A 173 -22.01 -6.15 15.55
N PRO A 174 -22.68 -6.68 16.58
CA PRO A 174 -24.02 -7.28 16.44
C PRO A 174 -25.05 -6.35 15.76
N GLU A 175 -25.03 -5.07 16.08
CA GLU A 175 -25.94 -4.07 15.53
C GLU A 175 -25.75 -3.89 14.01
N HIS A 176 -24.53 -4.05 13.51
CA HIS A 176 -24.22 -3.93 12.09
C HIS A 176 -24.60 -5.17 11.29
N ALA A 177 -24.57 -6.35 11.93
CA ALA A 177 -24.85 -7.62 11.27
C ALA A 177 -26.27 -7.69 10.67
N TYR A 178 -27.22 -7.00 11.26
CA TYR A 178 -28.61 -6.95 10.74
C TYR A 178 -28.81 -5.97 9.59
N VAL A 179 -27.93 -4.96 9.48
CA VAL A 179 -28.08 -3.89 8.48
C VAL A 179 -27.42 -4.27 7.15
N ILE A 180 -26.28 -4.96 7.21
CA ILE A 180 -25.49 -5.30 6.02
C ILE A 180 -26.28 -6.13 4.99
N PRO A 181 -26.97 -7.22 5.36
CA PRO A 181 -27.75 -8.03 4.41
C PRO A 181 -28.94 -7.30 3.77
N ASN A 182 -29.47 -6.25 4.42
CA ASN A 182 -30.58 -5.47 3.84
C ASN A 182 -30.22 -4.80 2.53
N SER A 183 -28.96 -4.44 2.35
CA SER A 183 -28.48 -3.80 1.14
C SER A 183 -27.71 -4.74 0.20
N ARG A 184 -27.22 -5.87 0.75
CA ARG A 184 -26.44 -6.89 0.04
C ARG A 184 -26.76 -8.28 0.60
N PRO A 185 -27.85 -8.89 0.17
CA PRO A 185 -28.32 -10.18 0.74
C PRO A 185 -27.36 -11.35 0.47
N GLU A 186 -26.44 -11.22 -0.47
CA GLU A 186 -25.39 -12.20 -0.74
C GLU A 186 -24.27 -12.22 0.32
N LEU A 187 -24.14 -11.18 1.16
CA LEU A 187 -23.18 -11.12 2.24
C LEU A 187 -23.75 -11.72 3.53
N MET A 188 -23.02 -12.66 4.11
CA MET A 188 -23.42 -13.33 5.34
C MET A 188 -22.80 -12.60 6.54
N ALA A 189 -23.56 -11.74 7.20
CA ALA A 189 -23.07 -10.99 8.35
C ALA A 189 -23.40 -11.69 9.67
N THR A 190 -22.42 -11.74 10.58
CA THR A 190 -22.54 -12.32 11.93
C THR A 190 -22.07 -11.29 12.95
N GLY A 191 -22.87 -11.07 13.97
CA GLY A 191 -22.50 -10.24 15.12
C GLY A 191 -21.48 -10.97 15.99
N VAL A 192 -20.42 -10.26 16.38
CA VAL A 192 -19.30 -10.77 17.17
C VAL A 192 -19.06 -9.79 18.32
N GLU A 193 -19.21 -10.24 19.55
CA GLU A 193 -18.93 -9.46 20.76
C GLU A 193 -17.54 -9.74 21.32
N SER A 194 -17.03 -10.94 21.08
CA SER A 194 -15.74 -11.39 21.59
C SER A 194 -14.93 -12.19 20.56
N ALA A 195 -13.64 -12.37 20.82
CA ALA A 195 -12.77 -13.19 19.99
C ALA A 195 -13.21 -14.68 19.92
N ALA A 196 -13.91 -15.18 20.93
CA ALA A 196 -14.41 -16.55 20.95
C ALA A 196 -15.47 -16.79 19.87
N ASP A 197 -16.25 -15.77 19.53
CA ASP A 197 -17.32 -15.86 18.53
C ASP A 197 -16.77 -16.02 17.10
N LEU A 198 -15.49 -15.75 16.88
CA LEU A 198 -14.83 -15.98 15.59
C LEU A 198 -14.57 -17.46 15.29
N SER A 199 -14.57 -18.36 16.27
CA SER A 199 -14.07 -19.74 16.10
C SER A 199 -14.76 -20.48 14.95
N GLY A 200 -16.08 -20.56 14.95
CA GLY A 200 -16.83 -21.23 13.88
C GLY A 200 -16.81 -20.50 12.53
N LEU A 201 -16.49 -19.21 12.50
CA LEU A 201 -16.29 -18.45 11.27
C LEU A 201 -14.91 -18.73 10.67
N LEU A 202 -13.87 -18.78 11.50
CA LEU A 202 -12.49 -19.09 11.10
C LEU A 202 -12.36 -20.50 10.56
N GLU A 203 -13.04 -21.49 11.16
CA GLU A 203 -13.04 -22.90 10.70
C GLU A 203 -13.54 -23.05 9.26
N ARG A 204 -14.45 -22.20 8.83
CA ARG A 204 -15.04 -22.24 7.49
C ARG A 204 -14.33 -21.35 6.47
N ALA A 205 -13.49 -20.42 6.94
CA ALA A 205 -12.78 -19.48 6.08
C ALA A 205 -11.61 -20.13 5.36
N SER A 206 -11.37 -19.73 4.13
CA SER A 206 -10.15 -20.05 3.38
C SER A 206 -9.12 -18.93 3.47
N VAL A 207 -9.57 -17.70 3.68
CA VAL A 207 -8.78 -16.46 3.79
C VAL A 207 -9.50 -15.53 4.75
N VAL A 208 -8.75 -14.73 5.49
CA VAL A 208 -9.32 -13.67 6.34
C VAL A 208 -8.82 -12.31 5.88
N ALA A 209 -9.73 -11.36 5.73
CA ALA A 209 -9.40 -9.93 5.62
C ALA A 209 -9.79 -9.24 6.93
N ILE A 210 -8.83 -8.63 7.62
CA ILE A 210 -9.06 -7.93 8.88
C ILE A 210 -8.52 -6.50 8.80
N GLY A 211 -9.26 -5.55 9.39
CA GLY A 211 -8.86 -4.16 9.42
C GLY A 211 -9.92 -3.18 8.92
N PRO A 212 -10.76 -3.50 7.92
CA PRO A 212 -11.74 -2.55 7.41
C PRO A 212 -12.65 -2.00 8.52
N GLY A 213 -12.41 -0.75 8.94
CA GLY A 213 -13.12 -0.11 10.04
C GLY A 213 -13.02 -0.87 11.36
N LEU A 214 -11.91 -1.52 11.62
CA LEU A 214 -11.69 -2.31 12.86
C LEU A 214 -11.58 -1.40 14.08
N GLY A 215 -11.00 -0.21 13.91
CA GLY A 215 -10.69 0.70 15.01
C GLY A 215 -9.57 0.17 15.91
N GLN A 216 -9.41 0.82 17.07
CA GLN A 216 -8.36 0.52 18.05
C GLN A 216 -8.93 0.25 19.44
N SER A 217 -10.15 -0.25 19.54
CA SER A 217 -10.78 -0.61 20.80
C SER A 217 -10.23 -1.94 21.35
N ASN A 218 -10.53 -2.26 22.63
CA ASN A 218 -10.19 -3.57 23.21
C ASN A 218 -10.82 -4.73 22.40
N TRP A 219 -11.99 -4.53 21.85
CA TRP A 219 -12.66 -5.48 20.96
C TRP A 219 -11.81 -5.74 19.72
N SER A 220 -11.35 -4.67 19.06
CA SER A 220 -10.52 -4.71 17.86
C SER A 220 -9.21 -5.48 18.10
N GLY A 221 -8.52 -5.16 19.20
CA GLY A 221 -7.27 -5.82 19.59
C GLY A 221 -7.46 -7.31 19.87
N ALA A 222 -8.55 -7.68 20.54
CA ALA A 222 -8.86 -9.09 20.81
C ALA A 222 -9.15 -9.89 19.53
N LEU A 223 -9.91 -9.31 18.58
CA LEU A 223 -10.17 -9.95 17.30
C LEU A 223 -8.90 -10.07 16.46
N LEU A 224 -8.07 -9.02 16.42
CA LEU A 224 -6.81 -9.02 15.69
C LEU A 224 -5.88 -10.13 16.21
N THR A 225 -5.67 -10.19 17.53
CA THR A 225 -4.88 -11.25 18.15
C THR A 225 -5.40 -12.63 17.75
N ARG A 226 -6.71 -12.86 17.84
CA ARG A 226 -7.31 -14.15 17.50
C ARG A 226 -7.12 -14.53 16.03
N VAL A 227 -7.18 -13.55 15.12
CA VAL A 227 -6.96 -13.79 13.68
C VAL A 227 -5.48 -14.06 13.40
N LEU A 228 -4.56 -13.33 14.02
CA LEU A 228 -3.12 -13.55 13.86
C LEU A 228 -2.65 -14.91 14.35
N ASP A 229 -3.35 -15.50 15.32
CA ASP A 229 -3.06 -16.86 15.82
C ASP A 229 -3.50 -17.98 14.86
N THR A 230 -4.12 -17.64 13.72
CA THR A 230 -4.53 -18.64 12.71
C THR A 230 -3.42 -18.92 11.70
N ALA A 231 -3.47 -20.11 11.08
CA ALA A 231 -2.62 -20.45 9.93
C ALA A 231 -3.25 -20.05 8.58
N LEU A 232 -4.36 -19.32 8.57
CA LEU A 232 -5.04 -18.90 7.35
C LEU A 232 -4.26 -17.79 6.65
N PRO A 233 -4.31 -17.72 5.32
CA PRO A 233 -3.84 -16.54 4.59
C PRO A 233 -4.59 -15.29 5.04
N LEU A 234 -3.86 -14.19 5.26
CA LEU A 234 -4.40 -12.94 5.79
C LEU A 234 -4.23 -11.78 4.81
N VAL A 235 -5.24 -10.94 4.75
CA VAL A 235 -5.18 -9.58 4.18
C VAL A 235 -5.36 -8.63 5.35
N LEU A 236 -4.34 -7.82 5.63
CA LEU A 236 -4.35 -6.82 6.70
C LEU A 236 -4.59 -5.44 6.10
N ASP A 237 -5.59 -4.72 6.59
CA ASP A 237 -5.96 -3.39 6.11
C ASP A 237 -5.89 -2.37 7.25
N ALA A 238 -5.50 -1.18 6.91
CA ALA A 238 -5.50 0.05 7.71
C ALA A 238 -5.36 -0.16 9.23
N ASP A 239 -6.48 -0.27 9.94
CA ASP A 239 -6.51 -0.35 11.40
C ASP A 239 -5.84 -1.62 11.98
N ALA A 240 -5.69 -2.67 11.19
CA ALA A 240 -4.96 -3.87 11.61
C ALA A 240 -3.42 -3.69 11.56
N LEU A 241 -2.93 -2.59 11.02
CA LEU A 241 -1.50 -2.26 10.89
C LEU A 241 -1.06 -1.15 11.86
N ASN A 242 -1.97 -0.58 12.66
CA ASN A 242 -1.73 0.54 13.56
C ASN A 242 -1.56 0.12 15.02
#